data_fd03583dd6e52b4881bcda0776771fa9
#
_entry.id   fd03583dd6e52b4881bcda0776771fa9
#
_cell.length_a   1.000
_cell.length_b   1.000
_cell.length_c   1.000
_cell.angle_alpha   90.00
_cell.angle_beta   90.00
_cell.angle_gamma   90.00
#
_symmetry.space_group_name_H-M   'P 1'
#
loop_
_entity.id
_entity.type
_entity.pdbx_description
1 polymer ?
#
loop_
_entity_poly.entity_id
_entity_poly.type
_entity_poly.pdbx_seq_one_letter_code
_entity_poly.pdbx_strand_id
1 'polypeptide(L)'
;KKIEPRRVAVGDMVNSIIIESDDEFKEVDYQAVDDVTALSKEEVINRVKEAGVVGMGGAGFPTHVKLSPKEPEKIEYIIANCAECEPYLTADYRRMMENPEELVAGMKIILQLFDNAKGVFGVENNKPDCIAKLKELIKDEPRMEVCELMTKYPQGGERQLIYAVTGRAINSKMLPADAGCIVDNVETMIAVYNAVKNGIPVMKRVATIT
;
A
#
# COMPACT_ATOMS: atom_id res chain seq x y z
N LYS A 1 -31.62 4.32 -4.33
CA LYS A 1 -30.56 4.92 -3.48
C LYS A 1 -31.21 5.95 -2.53
N LYS A 2 -30.90 5.90 -1.26
CA LYS A 2 -31.30 6.90 -0.26
C LYS A 2 -30.15 7.16 0.71
N ILE A 3 -30.17 8.30 1.37
CA ILE A 3 -29.22 8.62 2.44
C ILE A 3 -30.01 8.65 3.73
N GLU A 4 -29.61 7.87 4.72
CA GLU A 4 -30.22 7.85 6.05
C GLU A 4 -29.19 7.53 7.12
N PRO A 5 -29.40 7.94 8.39
CA PRO A 5 -28.53 7.58 9.48
C PRO A 5 -28.52 6.06 9.71
N ARG A 6 -27.33 5.46 9.78
CA ARG A 6 -27.11 4.06 10.13
C ARG A 6 -26.02 3.95 11.18
N ARG A 7 -26.15 2.95 12.03
CA ARG A 7 -25.14 2.64 13.02
C ARG A 7 -23.94 1.99 12.37
N VAL A 8 -22.74 2.54 12.59
CA VAL A 8 -21.48 1.97 12.14
C VAL A 8 -20.85 1.06 13.20
N ALA A 9 -19.81 0.32 12.84
CA ALA A 9 -19.18 -0.66 13.72
C ALA A 9 -18.66 -0.09 15.06
N VAL A 10 -18.24 1.18 15.06
CA VAL A 10 -17.81 1.88 16.28
C VAL A 10 -18.97 2.42 17.14
N GLY A 11 -20.22 2.19 16.73
CA GLY A 11 -21.41 2.52 17.50
C GLY A 11 -22.06 3.87 17.17
N ASP A 12 -21.42 4.73 16.42
CA ASP A 12 -21.94 6.03 16.04
C ASP A 12 -23.01 5.94 14.95
N MET A 13 -23.89 6.96 14.90
CA MET A 13 -24.86 7.13 13.82
C MET A 13 -24.29 8.08 12.77
N VAL A 14 -24.09 7.58 11.56
CA VAL A 14 -23.59 8.40 10.43
C VAL A 14 -24.52 8.30 9.23
N ASN A 15 -24.60 9.38 8.45
CA ASN A 15 -25.32 9.37 7.20
C ASN A 15 -24.70 8.38 6.23
N SER A 16 -25.44 7.33 5.91
CA SER A 16 -25.01 6.23 5.06
C SER A 16 -25.80 6.20 3.76
N ILE A 17 -25.12 5.95 2.66
CA ILE A 17 -25.75 5.72 1.36
C ILE A 17 -26.27 4.28 1.35
N ILE A 18 -27.59 4.14 1.24
CA ILE A 18 -28.21 2.82 1.12
C ILE A 18 -28.35 2.47 -0.37
N ILE A 19 -27.71 1.39 -0.75
CA ILE A 19 -27.71 0.85 -2.11
C ILE A 19 -28.37 -0.53 -2.06
N GLU A 20 -29.34 -0.74 -2.91
CA GLU A 20 -29.96 -2.05 -3.15
C GLU A 20 -29.39 -2.60 -4.46
N SER A 21 -28.93 -3.84 -4.46
CA SER A 21 -28.46 -4.52 -5.65
C SER A 21 -29.62 -4.78 -6.60
N ASP A 22 -29.38 -4.72 -7.88
CA ASP A 22 -30.29 -5.20 -8.92
C ASP A 22 -30.06 -6.68 -9.28
N ASP A 23 -29.05 -7.29 -8.65
CA ASP A 23 -28.57 -8.66 -8.85
C ASP A 23 -28.13 -8.98 -10.29
N GLU A 24 -27.92 -7.95 -11.11
CA GLU A 24 -27.42 -8.13 -12.48
C GLU A 24 -25.89 -8.28 -12.55
N PHE A 25 -25.19 -7.88 -11.50
CA PHE A 25 -23.71 -7.94 -11.37
C PHE A 25 -22.94 -7.36 -12.58
N LYS A 26 -23.50 -6.35 -13.23
CA LYS A 26 -22.84 -5.67 -14.33
C LYS A 26 -21.67 -4.86 -13.83
N GLU A 27 -20.50 -5.12 -14.38
CA GLU A 27 -19.33 -4.29 -14.15
C GLU A 27 -19.33 -3.08 -15.08
N VAL A 28 -18.68 -2.00 -14.65
CA VAL A 28 -18.42 -0.83 -15.48
C VAL A 28 -17.11 -1.01 -16.24
N ASP A 29 -16.97 -0.35 -17.37
CA ASP A 29 -15.69 -0.30 -18.10
C ASP A 29 -14.69 0.57 -17.31
N TYR A 30 -13.61 -0.05 -16.86
CA TYR A 30 -12.54 0.65 -16.15
C TYR A 30 -11.58 1.31 -17.14
N GLN A 31 -11.10 2.51 -16.78
CA GLN A 31 -10.18 3.29 -17.60
C GLN A 31 -8.73 2.83 -17.37
N ALA A 32 -8.37 1.68 -17.95
CA ALA A 32 -7.00 1.18 -17.93
C ALA A 32 -6.04 2.09 -18.71
N VAL A 33 -4.75 2.04 -18.37
CA VAL A 33 -3.69 2.78 -19.03
C VAL A 33 -2.66 1.79 -19.59
N ASP A 34 -2.32 1.92 -20.87
CA ASP A 34 -1.35 1.02 -21.51
C ASP A 34 0.07 1.24 -20.99
N ASP A 35 0.46 2.50 -20.84
CA ASP A 35 1.77 2.88 -20.35
C ASP A 35 1.66 3.81 -19.12
N VAL A 36 1.90 3.27 -17.95
CA VAL A 36 1.88 4.01 -16.68
C VAL A 36 2.99 5.06 -16.60
N THR A 37 4.12 4.83 -17.31
CA THR A 37 5.27 5.74 -17.27
C THR A 37 5.00 7.05 -18.02
N ALA A 38 3.99 7.07 -18.87
CA ALA A 38 3.55 8.28 -19.57
C ALA A 38 2.68 9.22 -18.72
N LEU A 39 2.21 8.76 -17.55
CA LEU A 39 1.40 9.57 -16.64
C LEU A 39 2.26 10.58 -15.88
N SER A 40 1.76 11.80 -15.75
CA SER A 40 2.34 12.79 -14.85
C SER A 40 2.16 12.38 -13.38
N LYS A 41 3.00 12.92 -12.48
CA LYS A 41 2.89 12.70 -11.03
C LYS A 41 1.49 13.05 -10.50
N GLU A 42 0.89 14.12 -11.01
CA GLU A 42 -0.45 14.57 -10.65
C GLU A 42 -1.54 13.58 -11.08
N GLU A 43 -1.45 13.03 -12.29
CA GLU A 43 -2.39 12.04 -12.79
C GLU A 43 -2.33 10.75 -11.98
N VAL A 44 -1.13 10.28 -11.60
CA VAL A 44 -0.97 9.11 -10.73
C VAL A 44 -1.65 9.35 -9.38
N ILE A 45 -1.36 10.49 -8.72
CA ILE A 45 -1.95 10.84 -7.43
C ILE A 45 -3.47 10.95 -7.53
N ASN A 46 -3.98 11.57 -8.60
CA ASN A 46 -5.42 11.71 -8.80
C ASN A 46 -6.12 10.36 -9.02
N ARG A 47 -5.53 9.43 -9.79
CA ARG A 47 -6.07 8.07 -9.95
C ARG A 47 -6.14 7.32 -8.62
N VAL A 48 -5.10 7.42 -7.79
CA VAL A 48 -5.08 6.84 -6.43
C VAL A 48 -6.20 7.43 -5.57
N LYS A 49 -6.43 8.75 -5.65
CA LYS A 49 -7.47 9.46 -4.92
C LYS A 49 -8.87 9.04 -5.37
N GLU A 50 -9.15 9.08 -6.67
CA GLU A 50 -10.47 8.76 -7.23
C GLU A 50 -10.84 7.27 -7.03
N ALA A 51 -9.85 6.38 -7.04
CA ALA A 51 -10.03 4.97 -6.73
C ALA A 51 -10.28 4.70 -5.22
N GLY A 52 -10.18 5.70 -4.36
CA GLY A 52 -10.40 5.57 -2.92
C GLY A 52 -9.35 4.74 -2.20
N VAL A 53 -8.10 4.74 -2.68
CA VAL A 53 -7.03 3.96 -2.04
C VAL A 53 -6.68 4.57 -0.68
N VAL A 54 -6.76 3.74 0.35
CA VAL A 54 -6.42 4.07 1.74
C VAL A 54 -5.42 3.06 2.29
N GLY A 55 -4.74 3.43 3.37
CA GLY A 55 -3.82 2.51 4.05
C GLY A 55 -4.54 1.28 4.59
N MET A 56 -4.19 0.10 4.11
CA MET A 56 -4.86 -1.17 4.45
C MET A 56 -4.15 -1.95 5.56
N GLY A 57 -3.05 -1.42 6.10
CA GLY A 57 -2.33 -2.00 7.22
C GLY A 57 -2.84 -1.56 8.61
N GLY A 58 -3.92 -0.76 8.69
CA GLY A 58 -4.47 -0.34 10.00
C GLY A 58 -5.32 0.93 9.94
N ALA A 59 -4.71 2.11 9.97
CA ALA A 59 -5.41 3.37 10.23
C ALA A 59 -6.33 3.88 9.10
N GLY A 60 -6.28 3.30 7.90
CA GLY A 60 -7.12 3.76 6.78
C GLY A 60 -6.78 5.17 6.28
N PHE A 61 -5.54 5.62 6.47
CA PHE A 61 -5.14 6.96 6.05
C PHE A 61 -5.15 7.07 4.51
N PRO A 62 -5.66 8.17 3.93
CA PRO A 62 -5.72 8.34 2.48
C PRO A 62 -4.35 8.29 1.81
N THR A 63 -4.14 7.32 0.91
CA THR A 63 -2.83 7.09 0.29
C THR A 63 -2.38 8.26 -0.57
N HIS A 64 -3.30 8.92 -1.31
CA HIS A 64 -2.97 10.09 -2.12
C HIS A 64 -2.38 11.24 -1.29
N VAL A 65 -2.75 11.39 -0.01
CA VAL A 65 -2.18 12.39 0.91
C VAL A 65 -0.76 12.01 1.28
N LYS A 66 -0.50 10.73 1.56
CA LYS A 66 0.84 10.19 1.83
C LYS A 66 1.79 10.41 0.64
N LEU A 67 1.28 10.22 -0.58
CA LEU A 67 2.03 10.40 -1.82
C LEU A 67 2.21 11.87 -2.24
N SER A 68 1.69 12.82 -1.45
CA SER A 68 1.80 14.26 -1.67
C SER A 68 2.44 14.97 -0.46
N PRO A 69 3.66 14.57 -0.03
CA PRO A 69 4.33 15.23 1.08
C PRO A 69 4.71 16.68 0.70
N LYS A 70 4.91 17.53 1.71
CA LYS A 70 5.27 18.95 1.51
C LYS A 70 6.62 19.12 0.81
N GLU A 71 7.55 18.21 1.04
CA GLU A 71 8.93 18.24 0.54
C GLU A 71 9.24 16.90 -0.15
N PRO A 72 8.67 16.63 -1.34
CA PRO A 72 8.83 15.34 -2.04
C PRO A 72 10.28 15.01 -2.38
N GLU A 73 11.13 16.01 -2.56
CA GLU A 73 12.57 15.87 -2.83
C GLU A 73 13.35 15.29 -1.65
N LYS A 74 12.80 15.34 -0.43
CA LYS A 74 13.38 14.74 0.79
C LYS A 74 13.04 13.28 0.99
N ILE A 75 12.12 12.73 0.19
CA ILE A 75 11.77 11.32 0.29
C ILE A 75 12.88 10.46 -0.34
N GLU A 76 13.50 9.64 0.48
CA GLU A 76 14.60 8.76 0.10
C GLU A 76 14.22 7.28 0.14
N TYR A 77 13.14 6.93 0.85
CA TYR A 77 12.69 5.54 1.00
C TYR A 77 11.19 5.40 0.82
N ILE A 78 10.81 4.49 -0.08
CA ILE A 78 9.45 3.96 -0.15
C ILE A 78 9.50 2.55 0.41
N ILE A 79 8.87 2.32 1.56
CA ILE A 79 8.94 1.05 2.28
C ILE A 79 7.62 0.30 2.13
N ALA A 80 7.67 -0.86 1.49
CA ALA A 80 6.59 -1.83 1.53
C ALA A 80 6.65 -2.56 2.88
N ASN A 81 5.63 -2.37 3.70
CA ASN A 81 5.46 -3.11 4.94
C ASN A 81 4.95 -4.51 4.62
N CYS A 82 5.87 -5.44 4.50
CA CYS A 82 5.67 -6.86 4.25
C CYS A 82 5.94 -7.72 5.50
N ALA A 83 6.00 -7.10 6.69
CA ALA A 83 6.35 -7.79 7.92
C ALA A 83 5.24 -8.76 8.36
N GLU A 84 3.97 -8.32 8.38
CA GLU A 84 2.82 -9.11 8.83
C GLU A 84 3.09 -9.78 10.18
N CYS A 85 3.45 -8.94 11.17
CA CYS A 85 3.88 -9.42 12.49
C CYS A 85 2.75 -9.79 13.46
N GLU A 86 1.48 -9.48 13.11
CA GLU A 86 0.33 -9.87 13.93
C GLU A 86 0.13 -11.39 13.89
N PRO A 87 -0.01 -12.05 15.06
CA PRO A 87 -0.27 -13.48 15.11
C PRO A 87 -1.52 -13.89 14.32
N TYR A 88 -1.44 -15.02 13.66
CA TYR A 88 -2.51 -15.64 12.85
C TYR A 88 -2.87 -14.91 11.53
N LEU A 89 -2.41 -13.70 11.29
CA LEU A 89 -2.64 -13.03 10.01
C LEU A 89 -1.78 -13.65 8.90
N THR A 90 -2.39 -13.86 7.73
CA THR A 90 -1.76 -14.43 6.54
C THR A 90 -2.20 -13.75 5.25
N ALA A 91 -2.94 -12.66 5.33
CA ALA A 91 -3.47 -11.96 4.16
C ALA A 91 -2.35 -11.36 3.30
N ASP A 92 -1.37 -10.69 3.94
CA ASP A 92 -0.24 -10.09 3.22
C ASP A 92 0.71 -11.16 2.68
N TYR A 93 0.94 -12.26 3.42
CA TYR A 93 1.69 -13.41 2.92
C TYR A 93 1.07 -13.97 1.64
N ARG A 94 -0.24 -14.19 1.61
CA ARG A 94 -0.95 -14.69 0.43
C ARG A 94 -0.82 -13.72 -0.74
N ARG A 95 -0.95 -12.42 -0.49
CA ARG A 95 -0.78 -11.40 -1.54
C ARG A 95 0.64 -11.36 -2.09
N MET A 96 1.67 -11.47 -1.25
CA MET A 96 3.07 -11.58 -1.68
C MET A 96 3.34 -12.83 -2.52
N MET A 97 2.65 -13.94 -2.24
CA MET A 97 2.82 -15.19 -2.96
C MET A 97 1.97 -15.31 -4.22
N GLU A 98 0.77 -14.75 -4.22
CA GLU A 98 -0.19 -14.87 -5.32
C GLU A 98 -0.11 -13.73 -6.33
N ASN A 99 0.22 -12.53 -5.88
CA ASN A 99 0.25 -11.31 -6.72
C ASN A 99 1.55 -10.50 -6.53
N PRO A 100 2.74 -11.12 -6.48
CA PRO A 100 3.98 -10.40 -6.23
C PRO A 100 4.35 -9.43 -7.35
N GLU A 101 3.95 -9.72 -8.60
CA GLU A 101 4.16 -8.85 -9.75
C GLU A 101 3.37 -7.54 -9.61
N GLU A 102 2.13 -7.62 -9.11
CA GLU A 102 1.31 -6.43 -8.84
C GLU A 102 1.90 -5.58 -7.71
N LEU A 103 2.44 -6.24 -6.66
CA LEU A 103 3.12 -5.57 -5.56
C LEU A 103 4.36 -4.80 -6.06
N VAL A 104 5.20 -5.44 -6.86
CA VAL A 104 6.39 -4.81 -7.46
C VAL A 104 5.98 -3.68 -8.42
N ALA A 105 4.95 -3.88 -9.21
CA ALA A 105 4.43 -2.84 -10.11
C ALA A 105 3.87 -1.63 -9.34
N GLY A 106 3.19 -1.85 -8.21
CA GLY A 106 2.75 -0.79 -7.32
C GLY A 106 3.91 0.01 -6.73
N MET A 107 4.98 -0.66 -6.31
CA MET A 107 6.22 -0.01 -5.88
C MET A 107 6.82 0.84 -7.01
N LYS A 108 6.89 0.33 -8.25
CA LYS A 108 7.38 1.09 -9.42
C LYS A 108 6.59 2.36 -9.66
N ILE A 109 5.27 2.28 -9.58
CA ILE A 109 4.38 3.43 -9.74
C ILE A 109 4.65 4.50 -8.67
N ILE A 110 4.80 4.09 -7.42
CA ILE A 110 5.09 5.05 -6.34
C ILE A 110 6.48 5.67 -6.52
N LEU A 111 7.48 4.89 -6.93
CA LEU A 111 8.84 5.38 -7.17
C LEU A 111 8.94 6.41 -8.31
N GLN A 112 7.97 6.46 -9.24
CA GLN A 112 7.91 7.52 -10.27
C GLN A 112 7.62 8.90 -9.69
N LEU A 113 7.02 8.96 -8.50
CA LEU A 113 6.69 10.22 -7.83
C LEU A 113 7.91 10.86 -7.16
N PHE A 114 8.96 10.07 -6.85
CA PHE A 114 10.09 10.44 -6.00
C PHE A 114 11.43 10.10 -6.66
N ASP A 115 12.08 11.08 -7.23
CA ASP A 115 13.27 10.89 -8.07
C ASP A 115 14.47 10.33 -7.27
N ASN A 116 14.59 10.72 -5.99
CA ASN A 116 15.69 10.35 -5.09
C ASN A 116 15.41 9.08 -4.27
N ALA A 117 14.19 8.54 -4.32
CA ALA A 117 13.80 7.43 -3.47
C ALA A 117 14.21 6.07 -4.02
N LYS A 118 14.49 5.15 -3.11
CA LYS A 118 14.56 3.72 -3.38
C LYS A 118 13.42 2.97 -2.70
N GLY A 119 12.97 1.88 -3.32
CA GLY A 119 11.93 1.00 -2.83
C GLY A 119 12.52 -0.13 -1.98
N VAL A 120 11.95 -0.36 -0.80
CA VAL A 120 12.40 -1.43 0.09
C VAL A 120 11.22 -2.29 0.50
N PHE A 121 11.31 -3.59 0.23
CA PHE A 121 10.35 -4.57 0.73
C PHE A 121 10.86 -5.10 2.07
N GLY A 122 10.25 -4.68 3.18
CA GLY A 122 10.62 -5.14 4.53
C GLY A 122 9.89 -6.43 4.88
N VAL A 123 10.53 -7.58 4.76
CA VAL A 123 9.93 -8.90 4.93
C VAL A 123 10.56 -9.63 6.12
N GLU A 124 9.74 -10.20 7.02
CA GLU A 124 10.26 -11.01 8.13
C GLU A 124 10.88 -12.32 7.65
N ASN A 125 11.96 -12.74 8.31
CA ASN A 125 12.76 -13.92 7.94
C ASN A 125 12.04 -15.27 8.13
N ASN A 126 10.83 -15.26 8.72
CA ASN A 126 9.95 -16.43 8.76
C ASN A 126 9.19 -16.66 7.43
N LYS A 127 9.40 -15.81 6.41
CA LYS A 127 8.78 -15.88 5.08
C LYS A 127 9.87 -16.00 3.98
N PRO A 128 10.74 -17.03 4.02
CA PRO A 128 11.88 -17.16 3.10
C PRO A 128 11.46 -17.32 1.63
N ASP A 129 10.30 -17.89 1.37
CA ASP A 129 9.68 -18.04 0.06
C ASP A 129 9.29 -16.68 -0.56
N CYS A 130 8.65 -15.79 0.23
CA CYS A 130 8.36 -14.42 -0.20
C CYS A 130 9.65 -13.64 -0.48
N ILE A 131 10.66 -13.76 0.38
CA ILE A 131 11.96 -13.11 0.21
C ILE A 131 12.61 -13.55 -1.10
N ALA A 132 12.67 -14.87 -1.36
CA ALA A 132 13.26 -15.41 -2.57
C ALA A 132 12.52 -14.94 -3.82
N LYS A 133 11.18 -14.98 -3.79
CA LYS A 133 10.33 -14.58 -4.91
C LYS A 133 10.47 -13.08 -5.23
N LEU A 134 10.44 -12.22 -4.23
CA LEU A 134 10.63 -10.78 -4.43
C LEU A 134 12.03 -10.44 -4.93
N LYS A 135 13.09 -11.06 -4.37
CA LYS A 135 14.47 -10.87 -4.85
C LYS A 135 14.61 -11.24 -6.33
N GLU A 136 13.99 -12.33 -6.77
CA GLU A 136 14.03 -12.73 -8.19
C GLU A 136 13.31 -11.73 -9.09
N LEU A 137 12.14 -11.22 -8.67
CA LEU A 137 11.36 -10.27 -9.45
C LEU A 137 12.02 -8.90 -9.60
N ILE A 138 12.83 -8.50 -8.60
CA ILE A 138 13.47 -7.17 -8.62
C ILE A 138 14.96 -7.22 -8.97
N LYS A 139 15.50 -8.35 -9.39
CA LYS A 139 16.93 -8.52 -9.66
C LYS A 139 17.53 -7.51 -10.64
N ASP A 140 16.72 -7.04 -11.60
CA ASP A 140 17.10 -6.08 -12.62
C ASP A 140 16.63 -4.64 -12.29
N GLU A 141 16.15 -4.39 -11.06
CA GLU A 141 15.60 -3.12 -10.61
C GLU A 141 16.55 -2.39 -9.64
N PRO A 142 17.43 -1.51 -10.14
CA PRO A 142 18.50 -0.93 -9.31
C PRO A 142 18.02 -0.04 -8.17
N ARG A 143 16.77 0.43 -8.24
CA ARG A 143 16.13 1.25 -7.20
C ARG A 143 15.33 0.44 -6.19
N MET A 144 15.39 -0.89 -6.22
CA MET A 144 14.61 -1.75 -5.32
C MET A 144 15.48 -2.75 -4.58
N GLU A 145 15.13 -3.03 -3.34
CA GLU A 145 15.78 -4.04 -2.53
C GLU A 145 14.81 -4.77 -1.61
N VAL A 146 15.14 -5.98 -1.19
CA VAL A 146 14.45 -6.72 -0.13
C VAL A 146 15.29 -6.63 1.14
N CYS A 147 14.71 -6.03 2.18
CA CYS A 147 15.29 -5.99 3.52
C CYS A 147 14.70 -7.13 4.36
N GLU A 148 15.56 -8.08 4.71
CA GLU A 148 15.19 -9.20 5.57
C GLU A 148 15.16 -8.75 7.03
N LEU A 149 13.99 -8.86 7.67
CA LEU A 149 13.74 -8.41 9.02
C LEU A 149 13.69 -9.59 10.00
N MET A 150 14.16 -9.37 11.22
CA MET A 150 13.98 -10.35 12.29
C MET A 150 12.49 -10.47 12.63
N THR A 151 11.99 -11.71 12.67
CA THR A 151 10.62 -12.00 13.11
C THR A 151 10.45 -11.63 14.58
N LYS A 152 9.61 -10.65 14.85
CA LYS A 152 9.22 -10.22 16.20
C LYS A 152 7.99 -9.31 16.15
N TYR A 153 7.27 -9.24 17.26
CA TYR A 153 6.18 -8.27 17.44
C TYR A 153 6.68 -7.01 18.19
N PRO A 154 6.38 -5.79 17.74
CA PRO A 154 5.62 -5.37 16.56
C PRO A 154 6.54 -4.91 15.39
N GLN A 155 7.17 -5.82 14.68
CA GLN A 155 8.12 -5.50 13.60
C GLN A 155 7.49 -4.68 12.46
N GLY A 156 6.20 -4.92 12.16
CA GLY A 156 5.42 -4.17 11.18
C GLY A 156 4.92 -2.81 11.68
N GLY A 157 5.14 -2.46 12.92
CA GLY A 157 4.84 -1.13 13.43
C GLY A 157 5.65 -0.07 12.66
N GLU A 158 4.99 0.95 12.10
CA GLU A 158 5.58 1.90 11.14
C GLU A 158 6.95 2.47 11.59
N ARG A 159 7.05 2.90 12.85
CA ARG A 159 8.29 3.46 13.41
C ARG A 159 9.39 2.41 13.59
N GLN A 160 9.01 1.20 14.02
CA GLN A 160 9.92 0.07 14.16
C GLN A 160 10.47 -0.35 12.80
N LEU A 161 9.60 -0.42 11.81
CA LEU A 161 9.96 -0.78 10.45
C LEU A 161 10.92 0.25 9.83
N ILE A 162 10.63 1.55 9.97
CA ILE A 162 11.52 2.62 9.48
C ILE A 162 12.89 2.50 10.14
N TYR A 163 12.94 2.31 11.46
CA TYR A 163 14.23 2.14 12.15
C TYR A 163 14.98 0.89 11.68
N ALA A 164 14.29 -0.24 11.53
CA ALA A 164 14.91 -1.50 11.10
C ALA A 164 15.47 -1.41 9.68
N VAL A 165 14.77 -0.70 8.77
CA VAL A 165 15.17 -0.56 7.36
C VAL A 165 16.24 0.53 7.16
N THR A 166 16.11 1.66 7.86
CA THR A 166 16.90 2.88 7.55
C THR A 166 17.85 3.31 8.67
N GLY A 167 17.71 2.78 9.87
CA GLY A 167 18.41 3.26 11.07
C GLY A 167 17.89 4.61 11.60
N ARG A 168 16.86 5.21 10.98
CA ARG A 168 16.30 6.50 11.36
C ARG A 168 15.25 6.33 12.45
N ALA A 169 15.38 7.14 13.51
CA ALA A 169 14.42 7.15 14.61
C ALA A 169 13.39 8.26 14.43
N ILE A 170 12.10 7.93 14.61
CA ILE A 170 10.99 8.90 14.59
C ILE A 170 10.35 8.95 15.98
N ASN A 171 10.18 10.17 16.49
CA ASN A 171 9.48 10.40 17.76
C ASN A 171 7.96 10.52 17.54
N SER A 172 7.20 10.72 18.65
CA SER A 172 5.73 10.77 18.59
C SER A 172 5.14 11.97 17.83
N LYS A 173 5.93 13.00 17.56
CA LYS A 173 5.51 14.24 16.87
C LYS A 173 5.88 14.24 15.38
N MET A 174 6.74 13.31 14.96
CA MET A 174 7.21 13.19 13.57
C MET A 174 6.33 12.25 12.77
N LEU A 175 6.16 12.57 11.49
CA LEU A 175 5.61 11.70 10.48
C LEU A 175 6.74 10.93 9.77
N PRO A 176 6.47 9.79 9.11
CA PRO A 176 7.44 9.09 8.27
C PRO A 176 8.16 9.99 7.25
N ALA A 177 7.43 10.93 6.64
CA ALA A 177 7.98 11.88 5.69
C ALA A 177 9.06 12.79 6.30
N ASP A 178 8.97 13.12 7.59
CA ASP A 178 10.00 13.89 8.29
C ASP A 178 11.33 13.13 8.42
N ALA A 179 11.28 11.81 8.30
CA ALA A 179 12.43 10.93 8.23
C ALA A 179 12.79 10.53 6.78
N GLY A 180 12.21 11.18 5.78
CA GLY A 180 12.43 10.88 4.37
C GLY A 180 11.82 9.53 3.92
N CYS A 181 10.77 9.07 4.59
CA CYS A 181 10.17 7.76 4.34
C CYS A 181 8.67 7.87 4.01
N ILE A 182 8.22 7.02 3.11
CA ILE A 182 6.80 6.68 2.93
C ILE A 182 6.66 5.18 3.20
N VAL A 183 5.68 4.81 4.02
CA VAL A 183 5.43 3.41 4.37
C VAL A 183 4.03 3.03 3.95
N ASP A 184 3.88 2.00 3.14
CA ASP A 184 2.60 1.45 2.74
C ASP A 184 2.57 -0.07 2.90
N ASN A 185 1.40 -0.61 3.24
CA ASN A 185 1.17 -2.05 3.37
C ASN A 185 1.14 -2.73 1.98
N VAL A 186 1.38 -4.04 1.93
CA VAL A 186 1.34 -4.88 0.72
C VAL A 186 0.07 -4.64 -0.10
N GLU A 187 -1.10 -4.77 0.52
CA GLU A 187 -2.39 -4.61 -0.16
C GLU A 187 -2.60 -3.18 -0.66
N THR A 188 -2.11 -2.18 0.07
CA THR A 188 -2.17 -0.77 -0.37
C THR A 188 -1.37 -0.56 -1.65
N MET A 189 -0.17 -1.13 -1.76
CA MET A 189 0.64 -1.03 -2.98
C MET A 189 0.00 -1.72 -4.18
N ILE A 190 -0.59 -2.90 -3.97
CA ILE A 190 -1.36 -3.61 -5.00
C ILE A 190 -2.59 -2.80 -5.42
N ALA A 191 -3.27 -2.15 -4.46
CA ALA A 191 -4.38 -1.26 -4.77
C ALA A 191 -3.94 -0.02 -5.57
N VAL A 192 -2.76 0.54 -5.30
CA VAL A 192 -2.17 1.61 -6.13
C VAL A 192 -1.96 1.13 -7.56
N TYR A 193 -1.38 -0.07 -7.75
CA TYR A 193 -1.23 -0.65 -9.09
C TYR A 193 -2.57 -0.78 -9.80
N ASN A 194 -3.56 -1.37 -9.15
CA ASN A 194 -4.89 -1.57 -9.74
C ASN A 194 -5.59 -0.25 -10.07
N ALA A 195 -5.47 0.75 -9.19
CA ALA A 195 -6.03 2.08 -9.41
C ALA A 195 -5.38 2.80 -10.61
N VAL A 196 -4.06 2.78 -10.68
CA VAL A 196 -3.31 3.56 -11.68
C VAL A 196 -3.26 2.85 -13.03
N LYS A 197 -2.94 1.56 -13.05
CA LYS A 197 -2.80 0.78 -14.29
C LYS A 197 -4.15 0.36 -14.85
N ASN A 198 -5.02 -0.20 -13.99
CA ASN A 198 -6.25 -0.85 -14.42
C ASN A 198 -7.50 0.05 -14.27
N GLY A 199 -7.38 1.20 -13.58
CA GLY A 199 -8.51 2.07 -13.27
C GLY A 199 -9.52 1.48 -12.28
N ILE A 200 -9.15 0.42 -11.57
CA ILE A 200 -10.04 -0.33 -10.67
C ILE A 200 -10.06 0.35 -9.29
N PRO A 201 -11.23 0.80 -8.80
CA PRO A 201 -11.35 1.33 -7.45
C PRO A 201 -11.22 0.23 -6.38
N VAL A 202 -10.98 0.64 -5.13
CA VAL A 202 -10.89 -0.29 -4.01
C VAL A 202 -12.27 -0.86 -3.68
N MET A 203 -12.51 -2.10 -4.10
CA MET A 203 -13.78 -2.82 -3.87
C MET A 203 -13.59 -4.19 -3.24
N LYS A 204 -12.37 -4.74 -3.29
CA LYS A 204 -12.06 -6.08 -2.80
C LYS A 204 -10.88 -6.01 -1.84
N ARG A 205 -10.86 -6.90 -0.85
CA ARG A 205 -9.76 -7.06 0.09
C ARG A 205 -9.61 -8.53 0.47
N VAL A 206 -8.36 -8.98 0.64
CA VAL A 206 -8.07 -10.26 1.26
C VAL A 206 -8.11 -10.10 2.78
N ALA A 207 -8.76 -11.01 3.46
CA ALA A 207 -8.86 -11.03 4.92
C ALA A 207 -8.54 -12.43 5.45
N THR A 208 -7.90 -12.47 6.61
CA THR A 208 -7.71 -13.72 7.36
C THR A 208 -8.93 -13.94 8.22
N ILE A 209 -9.49 -15.15 8.17
CA ILE A 209 -10.58 -15.60 9.03
C ILE A 209 -10.02 -16.75 9.87
N THR A 210 -10.12 -16.64 11.20
CA THR A 210 -9.63 -17.64 12.17
C THR A 210 -10.78 -18.24 12.93
#